data_8dcb8ea07ca4bed183c813312f527702
#
_entry.id   8dcb8ea07ca4bed183c813312f527702
#
_cell.length_a   1.000
_cell.length_b   1.000
_cell.length_c   1.000
_cell.angle_alpha   90.00
_cell.angle_beta   90.00
_cell.angle_gamma   90.00
#
_symmetry.space_group_name_H-M   'P 1'
#
loop_
_entity.id
_entity.type
_entity.pdbx_description
1 polymer ?
#
loop_
_entity_poly.entity_id
_entity_poly.type
_entity_poly.pdbx_seq_one_letter_code
_entity_poly.pdbx_strand_id
1 'polypeptide(L)' 'MAKLPVLSGHEVIKALSKIGFIQKSQKGSHVILIKENKEGKRAVVVPIHREIDKGTLLEIIRQAGLKREEFIELL' A
#
# COMPACT_ATOMS: atom_id res chain seq x y z
N MET A 1 -4.48 18.68 8.86
CA MET A 1 -3.98 17.30 8.66
C MET A 1 -4.94 16.49 7.82
N ALA A 2 -4.40 15.75 6.88
CA ALA A 2 -5.22 14.94 6.00
C ALA A 2 -5.75 13.70 6.74
N LYS A 3 -7.04 13.45 6.60
CA LYS A 3 -7.66 12.24 7.14
C LYS A 3 -7.51 11.10 6.14
N LEU A 4 -7.17 9.91 6.65
CA LEU A 4 -7.14 8.73 5.81
C LEU A 4 -8.56 8.23 5.57
N PRO A 5 -8.94 8.00 4.31
CA PRO A 5 -10.25 7.41 4.04
C PRO A 5 -10.26 5.93 4.37
N VAL A 6 -11.45 5.35 4.44
CA VAL A 6 -11.61 3.91 4.58
C VAL A 6 -11.40 3.30 3.20
N LEU A 7 -10.48 2.34 3.10
CA LEU A 7 -10.09 1.75 1.83
C LEU A 7 -10.11 0.22 1.90
N SER A 8 -10.38 -0.40 0.75
CA SER A 8 -10.21 -1.84 0.58
C SER A 8 -8.77 -2.14 0.19
N GLY A 9 -8.39 -3.42 0.31
CA GLY A 9 -7.07 -3.86 -0.14
C GLY A 9 -6.84 -3.58 -1.62
N HIS A 10 -7.85 -3.79 -2.45
CA HIS A 10 -7.74 -3.53 -3.89
C HIS A 10 -7.50 -2.06 -4.19
N GLU A 11 -8.15 -1.18 -3.45
CA GLU A 11 -7.96 0.26 -3.63
C GLU A 11 -6.54 0.68 -3.26
N VAL A 12 -5.99 0.09 -2.20
CA VAL A 12 -4.61 0.35 -1.77
C VAL A 12 -3.62 -0.15 -2.82
N ILE A 13 -3.84 -1.37 -3.33
CA ILE A 13 -2.98 -1.94 -4.38
C ILE A 13 -2.99 -1.04 -5.61
N LYS A 14 -4.18 -0.58 -6.01
CA LYS A 14 -4.31 0.30 -7.17
C LYS A 14 -3.54 1.61 -6.97
N ALA A 15 -3.65 2.20 -5.77
CA ALA A 15 -2.94 3.44 -5.46
C ALA A 15 -1.42 3.24 -5.54
N LEU A 16 -0.92 2.19 -4.90
CA LEU A 16 0.52 1.92 -4.89
C LEU A 16 1.07 1.53 -6.25
N SER A 17 0.26 0.92 -7.11
CA SER A 17 0.70 0.57 -8.45
C SER A 17 1.04 1.82 -9.28
N LYS A 18 0.43 2.95 -8.95
CA LYS A 18 0.69 4.22 -9.66
C LYS A 18 2.12 4.72 -9.46
N ILE A 19 2.79 4.27 -8.40
CA ILE A 19 4.16 4.69 -8.11
C ILE A 19 5.16 3.56 -8.29
N GLY A 20 4.76 2.48 -8.99
CA GLY A 20 5.70 1.44 -9.39
C GLY A 20 5.68 0.17 -8.55
N PHE A 21 4.78 0.03 -7.61
CA PHE A 21 4.64 -1.22 -6.88
C PHE A 21 3.97 -2.26 -7.77
N ILE A 22 4.53 -3.46 -7.80
CA ILE A 22 4.06 -4.56 -8.63
C ILE A 22 3.71 -5.73 -7.72
N GLN A 23 2.60 -6.39 -8.01
CA GLN A 23 2.20 -7.57 -7.26
C GLN A 23 3.17 -8.72 -7.54
N LYS A 24 3.86 -9.17 -6.51
CA LYS A 24 4.84 -10.24 -6.63
C LYS A 24 4.22 -11.60 -6.36
N SER A 25 3.40 -11.70 -5.32
CA SER A 25 2.77 -12.95 -4.93
C SER A 25 1.56 -12.69 -4.05
N GLN A 26 0.78 -13.73 -3.83
CA GLN A 26 -0.37 -13.68 -2.95
C GLN A 26 -0.40 -14.96 -2.12
N LYS A 27 -0.55 -14.81 -0.81
CA LYS A 27 -0.73 -15.91 0.11
C LYS A 27 -2.04 -15.71 0.84
N GLY A 28 -3.05 -16.56 0.53
CA GLY A 28 -4.36 -16.40 1.11
C GLY A 28 -4.91 -15.01 0.81
N SER A 29 -5.23 -14.26 1.86
CA SER A 29 -5.79 -12.91 1.71
C SER A 29 -4.74 -11.81 1.79
N HIS A 30 -3.45 -12.14 1.66
CA HIS A 30 -2.38 -11.15 1.71
C HIS A 30 -1.64 -11.08 0.37
N VAL A 31 -1.56 -9.89 -0.20
CA VAL A 31 -0.84 -9.64 -1.45
C VAL A 31 0.48 -8.95 -1.12
N ILE A 32 1.56 -9.44 -1.71
CA ILE A 32 2.88 -8.85 -1.53
C ILE A 32 3.21 -8.02 -2.76
N LEU A 33 3.45 -6.72 -2.54
CA LEU A 33 3.84 -5.79 -3.59
C LEU A 33 5.31 -5.46 -3.43
N ILE A 34 6.00 -5.35 -4.55
CA ILE A 34 7.43 -5.02 -4.58
C ILE A 34 7.67 -3.83 -5.49
N LYS A 35 8.53 -2.94 -5.04
CA LYS A 35 9.02 -1.84 -5.86
C LYS A 35 10.54 -1.86 -5.79
N GLU A 36 11.20 -1.93 -6.95
CA GLU A 36 12.65 -1.85 -7.05
C GLU A 36 13.06 -0.53 -7.68
N ASN A 37 14.11 0.06 -7.14
CA ASN A 37 14.72 1.25 -7.73
C ASN A 37 16.22 1.21 -7.46
N LYS A 38 16.93 2.25 -7.88
CA LYS A 38 18.39 2.31 -7.72
C LYS A 38 18.83 2.27 -6.26
N GLU A 39 17.99 2.70 -5.34
CA GLU A 39 18.31 2.76 -3.91
C GLU A 39 18.02 1.46 -3.19
N GLY A 40 17.34 0.51 -3.86
CA GLY A 40 17.02 -0.76 -3.24
C GLY A 40 15.61 -1.22 -3.55
N LYS A 41 15.10 -2.05 -2.67
CA LYS A 41 13.85 -2.76 -2.86
C LYS A 41 12.93 -2.53 -1.67
N ARG A 42 11.66 -2.25 -1.93
CA ARG A 42 10.65 -2.12 -0.89
C ARG A 42 9.58 -3.19 -1.07
N ALA A 43 9.16 -3.77 0.03
CA ALA A 43 8.08 -4.75 0.03
C ALA A 43 6.95 -4.23 0.92
N VAL A 44 5.72 -4.41 0.44
CA VAL A 44 4.52 -4.01 1.18
C VAL A 44 3.56 -5.19 1.16
N VAL A 45 2.99 -5.51 2.32
CA VAL A 45 1.97 -6.56 2.43
C VAL A 45 0.62 -5.90 2.60
N VAL A 46 -0.31 -6.19 1.68
CA VAL A 46 -1.65 -5.60 1.70
C VAL A 46 -2.68 -6.71 1.89
N PRO A 47 -3.48 -6.65 2.96
CA PRO A 47 -4.55 -7.62 3.15
C PRO A 47 -5.71 -7.31 2.20
N ILE A 48 -6.30 -8.36 1.62
CA ILE A 48 -7.45 -8.21 0.73
C ILE A 48 -8.72 -8.20 1.58
N HIS A 49 -8.90 -7.12 2.33
CA HIS A 49 -10.08 -6.89 3.15
C HIS A 49 -10.93 -5.83 2.50
N ARG A 50 -12.23 -5.87 2.74
CA ARG A 50 -13.15 -4.84 2.23
C ARG A 50 -12.83 -3.50 2.87
N GLU A 51 -12.43 -3.52 4.14
CA GLU A 51 -12.02 -2.34 4.85
C GLU A 51 -10.73 -2.64 5.59
N ILE A 52 -9.67 -1.92 5.27
CA ILE A 52 -8.41 -2.04 5.98
C ILE A 52 -8.47 -1.11 7.19
N ASP A 53 -8.20 -1.65 8.38
CA ASP A 53 -8.20 -0.83 9.57
C ASP A 53 -7.09 0.23 9.51
N LYS A 54 -7.29 1.30 10.25
CA LYS A 54 -6.39 2.46 10.22
C LYS A 54 -4.95 2.10 10.58
N GLY A 55 -4.76 1.27 11.60
CA GLY A 55 -3.41 0.85 12.01
C GLY A 55 -2.68 0.11 10.91
N THR A 56 -3.37 -0.83 10.25
CA THR A 56 -2.81 -1.57 9.14
C THR A 56 -2.49 -0.65 7.96
N LEU A 57 -3.39 0.29 7.66
CA LEU A 57 -3.18 1.23 6.58
C LEU A 57 -1.95 2.12 6.84
N LEU A 58 -1.79 2.60 8.07
CA LEU A 58 -0.61 3.39 8.43
C LEU A 58 0.68 2.59 8.27
N GLU A 59 0.65 1.31 8.62
CA GLU A 59 1.82 0.45 8.45
C GLU A 59 2.14 0.23 6.97
N ILE A 60 1.12 0.07 6.13
CA ILE A 60 1.31 -0.06 4.69
C ILE A 60 1.98 1.20 4.14
N ILE A 61 1.51 2.37 4.53
CA ILE A 61 2.07 3.63 4.10
C ILE A 61 3.54 3.74 4.53
N ARG A 62 3.84 3.34 5.75
CA ARG A 62 5.21 3.32 6.26
C ARG A 62 6.10 2.38 5.45
N GLN A 63 5.63 1.16 5.19
CA GLN A 63 6.38 0.18 4.41
C GLN A 63 6.63 0.69 2.99
N ALA A 64 5.69 1.42 2.43
CA ALA A 64 5.82 1.99 1.09
C ALA A 64 6.81 3.16 1.04
N GLY A 65 7.25 3.66 2.19
CA GLY A 65 8.16 4.79 2.24
C GLY A 65 7.50 6.13 1.96
N LEU A 66 6.18 6.20 2.16
CA LEU A 66 5.41 7.40 1.87
C LEU A 66 5.02 8.13 3.14
N LYS A 67 4.75 9.41 2.99
CA LYS A 67 4.04 10.18 3.99
C LYS A 67 2.55 10.02 3.74
N ARG A 68 1.74 10.30 4.77
CA ARG A 68 0.29 10.19 4.66
C ARG A 68 -0.26 11.01 3.49
N GLU A 69 0.20 12.24 3.36
CA GLU A 69 -0.27 13.16 2.31
C GLU A 69 0.10 12.63 0.92
N GLU A 70 1.29 12.06 0.80
CA GLU A 70 1.74 11.49 -0.47
C GLU A 70 0.86 10.32 -0.90
N PHE A 71 0.50 9.48 0.06
CA PHE A 71 -0.38 8.35 -0.22
C PHE A 71 -1.77 8.82 -0.65
N ILE A 72 -2.32 9.80 0.05
CA ILE A 72 -3.66 10.32 -0.26
C ILE A 72 -3.72 10.89 -1.68
N GLU A 73 -2.65 11.50 -2.14
CA GLU A 73 -2.59 12.02 -3.51
C GLU A 73 -2.70 10.94 -4.59
N LEU A 74 -2.46 9.68 -4.22
CA LEU A 74 -2.56 8.56 -5.16
C LEU A 74 -3.99 8.05 -5.32
N LEU A 75 -4.90 8.48 -4.47
CA LEU A 75 -6.28 7.97 -4.47
C LEU A 75 -7.18 8.62 -5.52
#